data_45494de1bc0563c7b2884bc2ff73c77c
#
_entry.id   45494de1bc0563c7b2884bc2ff73c77c
#
_cell.length_a   1.000
_cell.length_b   1.000
_cell.length_c   1.000
_cell.angle_alpha   90.00
_cell.angle_beta   90.00
_cell.angle_gamma   90.00
#
_symmetry.space_group_name_H-M   'P 1'
#
loop_
_entity.id
_entity.type
_entity.pdbx_description
1 polymer ?
#
loop_
_entity_poly.entity_id
_entity_poly.type
_entity_poly.pdbx_seq_one_letter_code
_entity_poly.pdbx_strand_id
1 'polypeptide(L)' 'MNAKAFVLINTELGQETDVLNRLKELNEVKEAHLVYGVYDIIVRVETDTMQELKDVVSWKIRRLDKVRSTLTMIVI' A
#
# COMPACT_ATOMS: atom_id res chain seq x y z
N MET A 1 -0.02 20.32 5.32
CA MET A 1 -1.22 19.49 5.51
C MET A 1 -0.91 18.08 4.98
N ASN A 2 -1.19 17.06 5.77
CA ASN A 2 -0.82 15.71 5.37
C ASN A 2 -1.90 15.08 4.49
N ALA A 3 -1.45 14.37 3.46
CA ALA A 3 -2.33 13.53 2.65
C ALA A 3 -2.24 12.10 3.17
N LYS A 4 -3.38 11.42 3.21
CA LYS A 4 -3.49 10.09 3.81
C LYS A 4 -4.37 9.19 2.95
N ALA A 5 -4.00 7.93 2.83
CA ALA A 5 -4.81 6.94 2.15
C ALA A 5 -4.65 5.58 2.81
N PHE A 6 -5.69 4.77 2.67
CA PHE A 6 -5.61 3.34 2.93
C PHE A 6 -5.57 2.63 1.59
N VAL A 7 -4.66 1.68 1.44
CA VAL A 7 -4.53 0.90 0.21
C VAL A 7 -4.73 -0.57 0.55
N LEU A 8 -5.67 -1.18 -0.12
CA LEU A 8 -5.92 -2.62 -0.02
C LEU A 8 -5.20 -3.30 -1.18
N ILE A 9 -4.48 -4.36 -0.87
CA ILE A 9 -3.56 -4.97 -1.83
C ILE A 9 -3.82 -6.46 -1.94
N ASN A 10 -3.92 -6.95 -3.17
CA ASN A 10 -3.89 -8.37 -3.46
C ASN A 10 -2.53 -8.76 -3.99
N THR A 11 -2.00 -9.86 -3.47
CA THR A 11 -0.70 -10.38 -3.88
C THR A 11 -0.86 -11.70 -4.63
N GLU A 12 0.21 -12.12 -5.29
CA GLU A 12 0.25 -13.45 -5.85
C GLU A 12 0.27 -14.48 -4.71
N LEU A 13 -0.30 -15.63 -4.99
CA LEU A 13 -0.47 -16.69 -3.99
C LEU A 13 0.87 -17.06 -3.33
N GLY A 14 0.89 -17.04 -2.02
CA GLY A 14 2.08 -17.40 -1.25
C GLY A 14 3.10 -16.29 -1.10
N GLN A 15 2.83 -15.09 -1.64
CA GLN A 15 3.78 -13.98 -1.62
C GLN A 15 3.41 -12.87 -0.64
N GLU A 16 2.41 -13.09 0.20
CA GLU A 16 1.88 -12.06 1.10
C GLU A 16 2.94 -11.49 2.05
N THR A 17 3.72 -12.37 2.65
CA THR A 17 4.73 -11.95 3.62
C THR A 17 5.84 -11.17 2.95
N ASP A 18 6.29 -11.60 1.77
CA ASP A 18 7.34 -10.91 1.05
C ASP A 18 6.90 -9.49 0.67
N VAL A 19 5.69 -9.37 0.14
CA VAL A 19 5.14 -8.06 -0.23
C VAL A 19 4.96 -7.18 1.01
N LEU A 20 4.46 -7.76 2.11
CA LEU A 20 4.30 -7.02 3.36
C LEU A 20 5.62 -6.42 3.82
N ASN A 21 6.70 -7.21 3.78
CA ASN A 21 8.01 -6.74 4.22
C ASN A 21 8.53 -5.62 3.34
N ARG A 22 8.31 -5.70 2.02
CA ARG A 22 8.71 -4.65 1.10
C ARG A 22 7.92 -3.36 1.35
N LEU A 23 6.63 -3.48 1.63
CA LEU A 23 5.80 -2.31 1.95
C LEU A 23 6.29 -1.62 3.22
N LYS A 24 6.69 -2.39 4.22
CA LYS A 24 7.20 -1.82 5.48
C LYS A 24 8.50 -1.06 5.32
N GLU A 25 9.24 -1.30 4.25
CA GLU A 25 10.47 -0.58 3.97
C GLU A 25 10.24 0.82 3.40
N LEU A 26 9.02 1.10 2.93
CA LEU A 26 8.69 2.41 2.37
C LEU A 26 8.41 3.40 3.50
N ASN A 27 9.12 4.54 3.46
CA ASN A 27 8.96 5.57 4.50
C ASN A 27 7.54 6.11 4.61
N GLU A 28 6.84 6.16 3.49
CA GLU A 28 5.49 6.70 3.41
C GLU A 28 4.44 5.74 3.98
N VAL A 29 4.78 4.47 4.11
CA VAL A 29 3.87 3.46 4.68
C VAL A 29 4.02 3.49 6.20
N LYS A 30 2.96 3.90 6.89
CA LYS A 30 2.97 4.07 8.35
C LYS A 30 2.46 2.85 9.08
N GLU A 31 1.59 2.07 8.43
CA GLU A 31 1.09 0.80 8.95
C GLU A 31 0.91 -0.16 7.78
N ALA A 32 1.21 -1.42 8.02
CA ALA A 32 1.00 -2.48 7.04
C ALA A 32 0.63 -3.75 7.78
N HIS A 33 -0.48 -4.37 7.39
CA HIS A 33 -1.02 -5.54 8.06
C HIS A 33 -1.45 -6.58 7.05
N LEU A 34 -1.19 -7.84 7.35
CA LEU A 34 -1.84 -8.94 6.64
C LEU A 34 -3.28 -8.98 7.13
N VAL A 35 -4.21 -9.17 6.21
CA VAL A 35 -5.62 -9.29 6.52
C VAL A 35 -6.17 -10.54 5.85
N TYR A 36 -7.32 -11.00 6.32
CA TYR A 36 -7.95 -12.18 5.77
C TYR A 36 -9.29 -11.79 5.15
N GLY A 37 -9.44 -12.10 3.86
CA GLY A 37 -10.68 -11.76 3.13
C GLY A 37 -10.42 -11.55 1.66
N VAL A 38 -11.14 -10.60 1.08
CA VAL A 38 -11.02 -10.29 -0.35
C VAL A 38 -9.63 -9.78 -0.70
N TYR A 39 -9.02 -9.04 0.21
CA TYR A 39 -7.66 -8.53 0.03
C TYR A 39 -6.71 -9.20 1.01
N ASP A 40 -5.42 -9.14 0.70
CA ASP A 40 -4.39 -9.82 1.49
C ASP A 40 -3.68 -8.89 2.46
N ILE A 41 -3.57 -7.62 2.09
CA ILE A 41 -2.81 -6.62 2.88
C ILE A 41 -3.58 -5.32 2.90
N ILE A 42 -3.53 -4.63 4.03
CA ILE A 42 -3.97 -3.24 4.14
C ILE A 42 -2.79 -2.40 4.63
N VAL A 43 -2.59 -1.25 3.99
CA VAL A 43 -1.56 -0.30 4.41
C VAL A 43 -2.17 1.09 4.59
N ARG A 44 -1.56 1.87 5.49
CA ARG A 44 -1.88 3.28 5.66
C ARG A 44 -0.67 4.08 5.19
N VAL A 45 -0.90 4.94 4.20
CA VAL A 45 0.13 5.76 3.57
C VAL A 45 -0.11 7.21 3.94
N GLU A 46 0.95 7.93 4.31
CA GLU A 46 0.87 9.37 4.59
C GLU A 46 2.02 10.08 3.91
N THR A 47 1.71 11.21 3.30
CA THR A 47 2.68 12.08 2.67
C THR A 47 2.33 13.54 2.97
N ASP A 48 3.24 14.46 2.67
CA ASP A 48 3.00 15.88 2.91
C ASP A 48 1.97 16.45 1.94
N THR A 49 1.96 15.99 0.69
CA THR A 49 1.07 16.50 -0.35
C THR A 49 0.29 15.40 -1.02
N MET A 50 -0.83 15.77 -1.63
CA MET A 50 -1.64 14.82 -2.40
C MET A 50 -0.88 14.28 -3.60
N GLN A 51 -0.05 15.11 -4.23
CA GLN A 51 0.73 14.66 -5.38
C GLN A 51 1.71 13.57 -4.98
N GLU A 52 2.39 13.75 -3.85
CA GLU A 52 3.30 12.72 -3.32
C GLU A 52 2.54 11.44 -3.02
N LEU A 53 1.33 11.55 -2.46
CA LEU A 53 0.51 10.38 -2.16
C LEU A 53 0.20 9.59 -3.42
N LYS A 54 -0.22 10.28 -4.48
CA LYS A 54 -0.50 9.62 -5.76
C LYS A 54 0.74 8.96 -6.35
N ASP A 55 1.88 9.62 -6.22
CA ASP A 55 3.15 9.09 -6.72
C ASP A 55 3.54 7.82 -5.97
N VAL A 56 3.43 7.82 -4.65
CA VAL A 56 3.76 6.63 -3.84
C VAL A 56 2.88 5.45 -4.24
N VAL A 57 1.58 5.68 -4.35
CA VAL A 57 0.65 4.60 -4.71
C VAL A 57 0.93 4.08 -6.12
N SER A 58 1.11 4.99 -7.09
CA SER A 58 1.26 4.61 -8.50
C SER A 58 2.62 4.02 -8.81
N TRP A 59 3.69 4.55 -8.20
CA TRP A 59 5.06 4.21 -8.60
C TRP A 59 5.77 3.31 -7.61
N LYS A 60 5.43 3.34 -6.33
CA LYS A 60 6.10 2.51 -5.32
C LYS A 60 5.28 1.29 -4.96
N ILE A 61 3.98 1.45 -4.72
CA ILE A 61 3.15 0.35 -4.24
C ILE A 61 2.66 -0.53 -5.39
N ARG A 62 2.01 0.06 -6.39
CA ARG A 62 1.43 -0.72 -7.48
C ARG A 62 2.47 -1.45 -8.33
N ARG A 63 3.71 -1.01 -8.31
CA ARG A 63 4.78 -1.60 -9.10
C ARG A 63 5.66 -2.56 -8.32
N LEU A 64 5.35 -2.81 -7.05
CA LEU A 64 6.07 -3.83 -6.30
C LEU A 64 5.83 -5.19 -6.95
N ASP A 65 6.92 -5.97 -7.03
CA ASP A 65 6.83 -7.33 -7.57
C ASP A 65 5.85 -8.15 -6.72
N LYS A 66 5.06 -8.99 -7.39
CA LYS A 66 4.06 -9.86 -6.77
C LYS A 66 2.79 -9.16 -6.28
N VAL A 67 2.63 -7.86 -6.50
CA VAL A 67 1.37 -7.17 -6.29
C VAL A 67 0.50 -7.38 -7.53
N ARG A 68 -0.70 -7.93 -7.31
CA ARG A 68 -1.62 -8.21 -8.41
C ARG A 68 -2.58 -7.07 -8.66
N SER A 69 -3.15 -6.52 -7.59
CA SER A 69 -4.11 -5.43 -7.72
C SER A 69 -4.12 -4.60 -6.44
N THR A 70 -4.56 -3.37 -6.56
CA THR A 70 -4.68 -2.45 -5.43
C THR A 70 -5.99 -1.71 -5.50
N LEU A 71 -6.51 -1.33 -4.34
CA LEU A 71 -7.66 -0.45 -4.21
C LEU A 71 -7.26 0.66 -3.25
N THR A 72 -7.24 1.90 -3.72
CA THR A 72 -6.83 3.04 -2.91
C THR A 72 -8.04 3.82 -2.44
N MET A 73 -8.07 4.09 -1.12
CA MET A 73 -9.11 4.92 -0.51
C MET A 73 -8.43 6.13 0.11
N ILE A 74 -8.60 7.29 -0.53
CA ILE A 74 -8.02 8.54 -0.04
C ILE A 74 -8.90 9.10 1.08
N VAL A 75 -8.25 9.45 2.20
CA VAL A 75 -8.97 10.06 3.34
C VAL A 75 -9.22 11.53 3.03
N ILE A 76 -10.45 11.96 3.17
CA ILE A 76 -10.83 13.35 2.94
C ILE A 76 -11.04 14.11 4.24
#